data_d9da74a119d073dae34748e6d2203736
#
_entry.id   d9da74a119d073dae34748e6d2203736
#
_cell.length_a   1.000
_cell.length_b   1.000
_cell.length_c   1.000
_cell.angle_alpha   90.00
_cell.angle_beta   90.00
_cell.angle_gamma   90.00
#
_symmetry.space_group_name_H-M   'P 1'
#
loop_
_entity.id
_entity.type
_entity.pdbx_description
1 polymer ?
#
loop_
_entity_poly.entity_id
_entity_poly.type
_entity_poly.pdbx_seq_one_letter_code
_entity_poly.pdbx_strand_id
1 'polypeptide(L)'
;MTDEHNTANIGRDTATSMDALPEAVEAAAAVGGTVQLCLATTFTCPITGPVDPARVLELVADPRGEGTVDVVLADTLGQAHPRQVGDLVAAAVEPAGDRRIVFHGHDTWGIGVANTLAAVDAGARMVDAALGGLGGCPFAPGASGNTATEDVLFALRPDWLDPGRFHELVAASDRMLGELGEDSRSRASAGAHGNGREFDWTLPRG
;
A
#
# COMPACT_ATOMS: atom_id res chain seq x y z
N MET A 1 -2.31 3.66 14.06
CA MET A 1 -3.76 3.92 14.05
C MET A 1 -4.17 4.53 15.39
N THR A 2 -5.00 5.56 15.36
CA THR A 2 -5.51 6.25 16.56
C THR A 2 -7.01 6.11 16.66
N ASP A 3 -7.57 6.21 17.87
CA ASP A 3 -9.01 6.08 18.09
C ASP A 3 -9.79 7.21 17.40
N GLU A 4 -9.20 8.42 17.35
CA GLU A 4 -9.80 9.57 16.68
C GLU A 4 -9.96 9.33 15.17
N HIS A 5 -8.94 8.81 14.51
CA HIS A 5 -9.03 8.49 13.09
C HIS A 5 -9.99 7.32 12.86
N ASN A 6 -9.91 6.27 13.66
CA ASN A 6 -10.77 5.11 13.52
C ASN A 6 -12.25 5.49 13.70
N THR A 7 -12.56 6.30 14.72
CA THR A 7 -13.91 6.81 14.95
C THR A 7 -14.40 7.69 13.80
N ALA A 8 -13.54 8.59 13.30
CA ALA A 8 -13.91 9.46 12.17
C ALA A 8 -14.13 8.68 10.87
N ASN A 9 -13.37 7.61 10.64
CA ASN A 9 -13.38 6.84 9.39
C ASN A 9 -14.48 5.76 9.36
N ILE A 10 -14.63 5.00 10.45
CA ILE A 10 -15.53 3.83 10.50
C ILE A 10 -16.52 3.84 11.67
N GLY A 11 -16.62 4.95 12.41
CA GLY A 11 -17.64 5.16 13.44
C GLY A 11 -17.43 4.43 14.77
N ARG A 12 -16.24 3.87 15.01
CA ARG A 12 -15.89 3.13 16.23
C ARG A 12 -14.41 3.26 16.57
N ASP A 13 -14.04 3.10 17.84
CA ASP A 13 -12.66 3.12 18.29
C ASP A 13 -11.87 1.88 17.86
N THR A 14 -10.57 1.90 18.08
CA THR A 14 -9.67 0.81 17.68
C THR A 14 -9.98 -0.47 18.44
N ALA A 15 -10.30 -0.40 19.74
CA ALA A 15 -10.61 -1.57 20.55
C ALA A 15 -11.85 -2.29 20.03
N THR A 16 -12.94 -1.56 19.78
CA THR A 16 -14.18 -2.09 19.19
C THR A 16 -13.95 -2.70 17.80
N SER A 17 -13.05 -2.10 17.00
CA SER A 17 -12.70 -2.65 15.69
C SER A 17 -11.93 -3.97 15.80
N MET A 18 -10.98 -4.06 16.74
CA MET A 18 -10.24 -5.29 17.02
C MET A 18 -11.16 -6.39 17.56
N ASP A 19 -12.10 -6.06 18.44
CA ASP A 19 -13.10 -7.02 18.98
C ASP A 19 -13.97 -7.65 17.89
N ALA A 20 -14.21 -6.95 16.79
CA ALA A 20 -15.00 -7.44 15.66
C ALA A 20 -14.22 -8.33 14.67
N LEU A 21 -12.88 -8.40 14.77
CA LEU A 21 -12.07 -9.18 13.83
C LEU A 21 -12.35 -10.69 13.84
N PRO A 22 -12.46 -11.36 15.00
CA PRO A 22 -12.71 -12.80 15.03
C PRO A 22 -14.00 -13.18 14.28
N GLU A 23 -15.09 -12.43 14.49
CA GLU A 23 -16.35 -12.67 13.79
C GLU A 23 -16.20 -12.44 12.27
N ALA A 24 -15.47 -11.39 11.87
CA ALA A 24 -15.21 -11.12 10.45
C ALA A 24 -14.38 -12.24 9.80
N VAL A 25 -13.40 -12.80 10.50
CA VAL A 25 -12.60 -13.94 10.03
C VAL A 25 -13.49 -15.17 9.85
N GLU A 26 -14.33 -15.49 10.82
CA GLU A 26 -15.26 -16.63 10.73
C GLU A 26 -16.27 -16.45 9.58
N ALA A 27 -16.85 -15.27 9.43
CA ALA A 27 -17.78 -14.97 8.35
C ALA A 27 -17.12 -15.08 6.96
N ALA A 28 -15.90 -14.59 6.80
CA ALA A 28 -15.14 -14.73 5.55
C ALA A 28 -14.82 -16.18 5.25
N ALA A 29 -14.33 -16.94 6.25
CA ALA A 29 -14.00 -18.35 6.09
C ALA A 29 -15.22 -19.20 5.67
N ALA A 30 -16.41 -18.88 6.15
CA ALA A 30 -17.65 -19.58 5.80
C ALA A 30 -18.00 -19.52 4.31
N VAL A 31 -17.46 -18.52 3.58
CA VAL A 31 -17.63 -18.33 2.13
C VAL A 31 -16.32 -18.57 1.33
N GLY A 32 -15.30 -19.13 1.97
CA GLY A 32 -13.99 -19.38 1.34
C GLY A 32 -13.13 -18.13 1.15
N GLY A 33 -13.46 -17.02 1.83
CA GLY A 33 -12.70 -15.79 1.82
C GLY A 33 -11.65 -15.71 2.92
N THR A 34 -10.85 -14.65 2.89
CA THR A 34 -9.83 -14.33 3.91
C THR A 34 -9.96 -12.87 4.35
N VAL A 35 -9.40 -12.52 5.51
CA VAL A 35 -9.40 -11.17 6.06
C VAL A 35 -7.95 -10.69 6.24
N GLN A 36 -7.70 -9.43 5.91
CA GLN A 36 -6.46 -8.73 6.23
C GLN A 36 -6.71 -7.75 7.39
N LEU A 37 -5.78 -7.66 8.33
CA LEU A 37 -5.75 -6.60 9.34
C LEU A 37 -5.12 -5.36 8.74
N CYS A 38 -5.93 -4.36 8.39
CA CYS A 38 -5.43 -3.10 7.85
C CYS A 38 -5.25 -2.05 8.95
N LEU A 39 -4.01 -1.63 9.18
CA LEU A 39 -3.65 -0.54 10.07
C LEU A 39 -3.48 0.75 9.25
N ALA A 40 -4.57 1.50 9.10
CA ALA A 40 -4.52 2.81 8.44
C ALA A 40 -3.74 3.82 9.30
N THR A 41 -3.15 4.84 8.68
CA THR A 41 -2.40 5.91 9.37
C THR A 41 -1.28 5.40 10.28
N THR A 42 -0.51 4.41 9.80
CA THR A 42 0.52 3.73 10.59
C THR A 42 1.66 4.66 11.02
N PHE A 43 1.98 5.69 10.23
CA PHE A 43 3.10 6.61 10.47
C PHE A 43 2.63 7.98 10.99
N THR A 44 1.63 8.55 10.31
CA THR A 44 1.08 9.86 10.65
C THR A 44 -0.43 9.83 10.52
N CYS A 45 -1.10 10.27 11.57
CA CYS A 45 -2.55 10.44 11.61
C CYS A 45 -2.91 11.89 11.21
N PRO A 46 -3.87 12.12 10.32
CA PRO A 46 -4.27 13.48 9.92
C PRO A 46 -4.93 14.27 11.06
N ILE A 47 -5.36 13.60 12.12
CA ILE A 47 -6.04 14.23 13.26
C ILE A 47 -5.09 14.46 14.43
N THR A 48 -4.27 13.47 14.78
CA THR A 48 -3.44 13.49 16.00
C THR A 48 -1.94 13.67 15.73
N GLY A 49 -1.51 13.65 14.46
CA GLY A 49 -0.09 13.78 14.10
C GLY A 49 0.68 12.46 14.15
N PRO A 50 1.97 12.47 14.50
CA PRO A 50 2.82 11.27 14.49
C PRO A 50 2.24 10.14 15.35
N VAL A 51 2.29 8.91 14.82
CA VAL A 51 1.84 7.70 15.50
C VAL A 51 3.04 6.99 16.13
N ASP A 52 2.90 6.58 17.40
CA ASP A 52 3.94 5.82 18.09
C ASP A 52 4.10 4.43 17.45
N PRO A 53 5.30 4.08 16.95
CA PRO A 53 5.57 2.75 16.43
C PRO A 53 5.24 1.62 17.41
N ALA A 54 5.44 1.83 18.72
CA ALA A 54 5.10 0.83 19.74
C ALA A 54 3.61 0.48 19.72
N ARG A 55 2.75 1.48 19.54
CA ARG A 55 1.29 1.26 19.40
C ARG A 55 0.94 0.45 18.16
N VAL A 56 1.64 0.64 17.06
CA VAL A 56 1.45 -0.15 15.85
C VAL A 56 1.82 -1.61 16.11
N LEU A 57 2.97 -1.85 16.73
CA LEU A 57 3.45 -3.20 17.03
C LEU A 57 2.55 -3.93 18.04
N GLU A 58 1.96 -3.23 19.01
CA GLU A 58 0.92 -3.79 19.89
C GLU A 58 -0.28 -4.31 19.09
N LEU A 59 -0.77 -3.55 18.11
CA LEU A 59 -1.89 -3.97 17.28
C LEU A 59 -1.52 -5.12 16.33
N VAL A 60 -0.29 -5.13 15.83
CA VAL A 60 0.23 -6.26 15.02
C VAL A 60 0.25 -7.54 15.86
N ALA A 61 0.69 -7.46 17.12
CA ALA A 61 0.79 -8.60 18.01
C ALA A 61 -0.54 -9.00 18.71
N ASP A 62 -1.60 -8.21 18.52
CA ASP A 62 -2.86 -8.42 19.22
C ASP A 62 -3.51 -9.77 18.83
N PRO A 63 -3.81 -10.65 19.80
CA PRO A 63 -4.38 -11.98 19.53
C PRO A 63 -5.74 -11.94 18.84
N ARG A 64 -6.48 -10.84 18.93
CA ARG A 64 -7.74 -10.67 18.18
C ARG A 64 -7.54 -10.62 16.67
N GLY A 65 -6.31 -10.35 16.21
CA GLY A 65 -5.92 -10.43 14.81
C GLY A 65 -5.58 -11.84 14.33
N GLU A 66 -5.61 -12.87 15.18
CA GLU A 66 -5.40 -14.25 14.75
C GLU A 66 -6.43 -14.67 13.70
N GLY A 67 -6.00 -15.46 12.70
CA GLY A 67 -6.82 -15.88 11.57
C GLY A 67 -6.88 -14.86 10.43
N THR A 68 -6.38 -13.63 10.59
CA THR A 68 -6.10 -12.77 9.43
C THR A 68 -4.89 -13.30 8.68
N VAL A 69 -4.90 -13.18 7.34
CA VAL A 69 -3.80 -13.71 6.50
C VAL A 69 -2.65 -12.74 6.36
N ASP A 70 -2.92 -11.43 6.50
CA ASP A 70 -1.95 -10.37 6.32
C ASP A 70 -2.15 -9.26 7.35
N VAL A 71 -1.08 -8.49 7.56
CA VAL A 71 -1.12 -7.21 8.27
C VAL A 71 -0.67 -6.12 7.31
N VAL A 72 -1.56 -5.19 7.01
CA VAL A 72 -1.30 -4.05 6.12
C VAL A 72 -0.87 -2.85 6.94
N LEU A 73 0.34 -2.34 6.67
CA LEU A 73 0.86 -1.10 7.23
C LEU A 73 0.70 0.02 6.20
N ALA A 74 -0.20 0.99 6.47
CA ALA A 74 -0.55 2.02 5.50
C ALA A 74 0.08 3.38 5.83
N ASP A 75 0.82 3.94 4.87
CA ASP A 75 1.22 5.34 4.86
C ASP A 75 0.15 6.19 4.17
N THR A 76 -0.97 6.35 4.86
CA THR A 76 -2.19 7.00 4.34
C THR A 76 -1.98 8.43 3.87
N LEU A 77 -1.03 9.16 4.44
CA LEU A 77 -0.72 10.54 4.07
C LEU A 77 0.47 10.64 3.08
N GLY A 78 1.17 9.53 2.84
CA GLY A 78 2.39 9.51 2.04
C GLY A 78 3.54 10.32 2.66
N GLN A 79 3.53 10.52 3.99
CA GLN A 79 4.48 11.38 4.70
C GLN A 79 5.63 10.62 5.36
N ALA A 80 5.58 9.31 5.40
CA ALA A 80 6.68 8.51 5.89
C ALA A 80 7.90 8.66 4.96
N HIS A 81 9.09 8.51 5.50
CA HIS A 81 10.31 8.43 4.72
C HIS A 81 10.88 6.99 4.75
N PRO A 82 11.75 6.59 3.78
CA PRO A 82 12.17 5.20 3.61
C PRO A 82 12.74 4.54 4.87
N ARG A 83 13.50 5.30 5.67
CA ARG A 83 14.04 4.77 6.93
C ARG A 83 12.95 4.44 7.94
N GLN A 84 11.95 5.32 8.12
CA GLN A 84 10.84 5.04 9.04
C GLN A 84 10.06 3.80 8.59
N VAL A 85 9.83 3.68 7.28
CA VAL A 85 9.14 2.50 6.71
C VAL A 85 9.95 1.24 6.96
N GLY A 86 11.24 1.25 6.63
CA GLY A 86 12.13 0.11 6.85
C GLY A 86 12.20 -0.31 8.31
N ASP A 87 12.42 0.65 9.22
CA ASP A 87 12.52 0.38 10.66
C ASP A 87 11.23 -0.26 11.21
N LEU A 88 10.05 0.28 10.84
CA LEU A 88 8.77 -0.24 11.32
C LEU A 88 8.42 -1.60 10.71
N VAL A 89 8.62 -1.79 9.40
CA VAL A 89 8.36 -3.07 8.73
C VAL A 89 9.24 -4.16 9.34
N ALA A 90 10.55 -3.92 9.49
CA ALA A 90 11.46 -4.89 10.11
C ALA A 90 11.02 -5.28 11.53
N ALA A 91 10.58 -4.28 12.33
CA ALA A 91 10.09 -4.51 13.69
C ALA A 91 8.75 -5.27 13.74
N ALA A 92 7.92 -5.16 12.68
CA ALA A 92 6.60 -5.79 12.61
C ALA A 92 6.65 -7.27 12.17
N VAL A 93 7.74 -7.74 11.54
CA VAL A 93 7.84 -9.09 10.97
C VAL A 93 7.67 -10.16 12.06
N GLU A 94 8.41 -10.06 13.17
CA GLU A 94 8.32 -11.04 14.25
C GLU A 94 6.95 -11.04 14.94
N PRO A 95 6.40 -9.89 15.39
CA PRO A 95 5.08 -9.85 16.00
C PRO A 95 3.92 -10.30 15.08
N ALA A 96 4.09 -10.21 13.78
CA ALA A 96 3.09 -10.69 12.82
C ALA A 96 2.96 -12.22 12.79
N GLY A 97 3.98 -12.96 13.23
CA GLY A 97 4.00 -14.43 13.19
C GLY A 97 3.96 -14.93 11.74
N ASP A 98 3.00 -15.83 11.43
CA ASP A 98 2.85 -16.39 10.08
C ASP A 98 2.15 -15.46 9.08
N ARG A 99 1.60 -14.33 9.55
CA ARG A 99 0.94 -13.33 8.69
C ARG A 99 1.98 -12.56 7.88
N ARG A 100 1.67 -12.30 6.62
CA ARG A 100 2.55 -11.48 5.78
C ARG A 100 2.40 -10.01 6.14
N ILE A 101 3.50 -9.27 6.18
CA ILE A 101 3.46 -7.81 6.19
C ILE A 101 3.23 -7.31 4.77
N VAL A 102 2.20 -6.50 4.61
CA VAL A 102 1.87 -5.77 3.38
C VAL A 102 2.16 -4.28 3.61
N PHE A 103 2.86 -3.65 2.70
CA PHE A 103 3.01 -2.20 2.72
C PHE A 103 2.06 -1.55 1.72
N HIS A 104 1.26 -0.59 2.18
CA HIS A 104 0.38 0.23 1.38
C HIS A 104 0.87 1.69 1.43
N GLY A 105 1.46 2.16 0.32
CA GLY A 105 2.06 3.48 0.24
C GLY A 105 1.25 4.46 -0.59
N HIS A 106 1.17 5.72 -0.13
CA HIS A 106 0.72 6.85 -0.94
C HIS A 106 1.91 7.66 -1.47
N ASP A 107 1.76 8.24 -2.64
CA ASP A 107 2.81 9.02 -3.32
C ASP A 107 2.58 10.53 -3.26
N THR A 108 1.87 11.01 -2.24
CA THR A 108 1.51 12.42 -2.07
C THR A 108 2.72 13.36 -2.14
N TRP A 109 3.87 12.91 -1.64
CA TRP A 109 5.11 13.69 -1.60
C TRP A 109 6.18 13.18 -2.58
N GLY A 110 5.81 12.29 -3.51
CA GLY A 110 6.71 11.79 -4.54
C GLY A 110 7.76 10.79 -4.04
N ILE A 111 7.53 10.16 -2.89
CA ILE A 111 8.46 9.17 -2.29
C ILE A 111 7.83 7.80 -2.06
N GLY A 112 6.63 7.57 -2.58
CA GLY A 112 5.89 6.33 -2.41
C GLY A 112 6.65 5.11 -2.92
N VAL A 113 7.30 5.20 -4.08
CA VAL A 113 8.16 4.12 -4.62
C VAL A 113 9.36 3.85 -3.72
N ALA A 114 10.03 4.90 -3.24
CA ALA A 114 11.18 4.74 -2.35
C ALA A 114 10.79 4.07 -1.03
N ASN A 115 9.62 4.43 -0.48
CA ASN A 115 9.05 3.79 0.70
C ASN A 115 8.70 2.32 0.44
N THR A 116 8.13 2.02 -0.72
CA THR A 116 7.81 0.65 -1.14
C THR A 116 9.06 -0.22 -1.23
N LEU A 117 10.14 0.27 -1.84
CA LEU A 117 11.42 -0.45 -1.91
C LEU A 117 11.99 -0.70 -0.51
N ALA A 118 11.98 0.33 0.36
CA ALA A 118 12.44 0.18 1.74
C ALA A 118 11.61 -0.86 2.53
N ALA A 119 10.28 -0.93 2.29
CA ALA A 119 9.43 -1.94 2.90
C ALA A 119 9.78 -3.35 2.44
N VAL A 120 10.01 -3.55 1.13
CA VAL A 120 10.41 -4.84 0.57
C VAL A 120 11.76 -5.29 1.14
N ASP A 121 12.76 -4.40 1.14
CA ASP A 121 14.08 -4.68 1.70
C ASP A 121 14.02 -5.04 3.19
N ALA A 122 13.07 -4.46 3.94
CA ALA A 122 12.86 -4.71 5.36
C ALA A 122 12.01 -5.96 5.68
N GLY A 123 11.49 -6.65 4.66
CA GLY A 123 10.79 -7.92 4.84
C GLY A 123 9.28 -7.88 4.56
N ALA A 124 8.74 -6.81 4.02
CA ALA A 124 7.38 -6.83 3.49
C ALA A 124 7.27 -7.87 2.35
N ARG A 125 6.27 -8.74 2.45
CA ARG A 125 6.08 -9.86 1.51
C ARG A 125 5.11 -9.51 0.39
N MET A 126 4.40 -8.41 0.53
CA MET A 126 3.47 -7.88 -0.45
C MET A 126 3.46 -6.36 -0.38
N VAL A 127 3.15 -5.74 -1.50
CA VAL A 127 2.93 -4.29 -1.60
C VAL A 127 1.65 -4.02 -2.39
N ASP A 128 0.92 -3.01 -1.99
CA ASP A 128 -0.27 -2.54 -2.68
C ASP A 128 0.06 -1.30 -3.51
N ALA A 129 -0.58 -1.19 -4.65
CA ALA A 129 -0.49 -0.04 -5.53
C ALA A 129 -1.76 0.07 -6.38
N ALA A 130 -1.97 1.19 -7.04
CA ALA A 130 -3.11 1.38 -7.95
C ALA A 130 -2.64 1.77 -9.35
N LEU A 131 -3.35 1.31 -10.39
CA LEU A 131 -3.06 1.71 -11.77
C LEU A 131 -3.13 3.23 -11.89
N GLY A 132 -2.11 3.82 -12.51
CA GLY A 132 -1.97 5.27 -12.67
C GLY A 132 -1.92 6.07 -11.37
N GLY A 133 -1.76 5.43 -10.20
CA GLY A 133 -1.86 6.07 -8.91
C GLY A 133 -3.29 6.50 -8.54
N LEU A 134 -4.32 5.86 -9.13
CA LEU A 134 -5.72 6.18 -8.89
C LEU A 134 -6.09 6.03 -7.42
N GLY A 135 -6.97 6.88 -6.95
CA GLY A 135 -7.48 6.90 -5.58
C GLY A 135 -6.98 8.09 -4.78
N GLY A 136 -7.46 8.20 -3.57
CA GLY A 136 -7.14 9.26 -2.62
C GLY A 136 -7.67 8.95 -1.25
N CYS A 137 -7.49 9.86 -0.32
CA CYS A 137 -8.03 9.73 1.02
C CYS A 137 -8.86 10.97 1.37
N PRO A 138 -10.14 10.81 1.78
CA PRO A 138 -10.97 11.94 2.20
C PRO A 138 -10.38 12.75 3.36
N PHE A 139 -9.56 12.10 4.18
CA PHE A 139 -8.86 12.73 5.32
C PHE A 139 -7.54 13.41 4.94
N ALA A 140 -7.14 13.35 3.67
CA ALA A 140 -5.95 13.99 3.14
C ALA A 140 -6.32 14.79 1.86
N PRO A 141 -7.06 15.92 1.99
CA PRO A 141 -7.42 16.75 0.84
C PRO A 141 -6.17 17.21 0.10
N GLY A 142 -6.13 16.98 -1.22
CA GLY A 142 -4.97 17.30 -2.05
C GLY A 142 -3.87 16.24 -2.06
N ALA A 143 -4.05 15.10 -1.36
CA ALA A 143 -3.17 13.95 -1.52
C ALA A 143 -3.27 13.40 -2.95
N SER A 144 -2.12 13.17 -3.60
CA SER A 144 -2.07 12.72 -4.99
C SER A 144 -2.56 11.29 -5.20
N GLY A 145 -2.84 10.55 -4.13
CA GLY A 145 -3.35 9.18 -4.17
C GLY A 145 -2.30 8.10 -3.94
N ASN A 146 -2.66 6.89 -4.33
CA ASN A 146 -1.82 5.71 -4.15
C ASN A 146 -0.50 5.81 -4.93
N THR A 147 0.51 5.07 -4.53
CA THR A 147 1.67 4.78 -5.37
C THR A 147 1.19 4.09 -6.64
N ALA A 148 1.68 4.52 -7.80
CA ALA A 148 1.26 3.94 -9.08
C ALA A 148 1.83 2.52 -9.25
N THR A 149 1.00 1.58 -9.68
CA THR A 149 1.40 0.19 -9.95
C THR A 149 2.54 0.13 -10.97
N GLU A 150 2.48 0.94 -12.01
CA GLU A 150 3.49 1.00 -13.05
C GLU A 150 4.85 1.44 -12.50
N ASP A 151 4.86 2.41 -11.58
CA ASP A 151 6.08 2.90 -10.95
C ASP A 151 6.70 1.85 -10.03
N VAL A 152 5.87 1.17 -9.23
CA VAL A 152 6.30 0.08 -8.35
C VAL A 152 6.87 -1.08 -9.17
N LEU A 153 6.18 -1.52 -10.20
CA LEU A 153 6.62 -2.62 -11.05
C LEU A 153 7.87 -2.26 -11.85
N PHE A 154 7.98 -1.03 -12.35
CA PHE A 154 9.18 -0.54 -13.01
C PHE A 154 10.39 -0.53 -12.08
N ALA A 155 10.20 -0.19 -10.79
CA ALA A 155 11.27 -0.16 -9.80
C ALA A 155 11.67 -1.57 -9.34
N LEU A 156 10.72 -2.45 -9.07
CA LEU A 156 10.97 -3.81 -8.56
C LEU A 156 11.44 -4.79 -9.65
N ARG A 157 10.95 -4.63 -10.88
CA ARG A 157 11.26 -5.50 -12.03
C ARG A 157 11.23 -6.99 -11.68
N PRO A 158 10.09 -7.51 -11.19
CA PRO A 158 10.01 -8.93 -10.85
C PRO A 158 10.26 -9.81 -12.08
N ASP A 159 10.80 -11.02 -11.89
CA ASP A 159 11.24 -11.92 -12.97
C ASP A 159 10.16 -12.23 -14.02
N TRP A 160 8.88 -12.20 -13.61
CA TRP A 160 7.76 -12.43 -14.52
C TRP A 160 7.40 -11.22 -15.41
N LEU A 161 7.94 -10.03 -15.09
CA LEU A 161 7.67 -8.78 -15.82
C LEU A 161 8.75 -8.52 -16.85
N ASP A 162 8.37 -8.58 -18.11
CA ASP A 162 9.21 -8.17 -19.25
C ASP A 162 8.72 -6.83 -19.84
N PRO A 163 9.48 -6.21 -20.74
CA PRO A 163 9.08 -4.96 -21.38
C PRO A 163 7.73 -5.02 -22.09
N GLY A 164 7.39 -6.14 -22.75
CA GLY A 164 6.10 -6.31 -23.43
C GLY A 164 4.94 -6.24 -22.47
N ARG A 165 5.00 -7.01 -21.39
CA ARG A 165 3.97 -7.01 -20.32
C ARG A 165 3.87 -5.66 -19.63
N PHE A 166 4.99 -4.96 -19.44
CA PHE A 166 4.96 -3.61 -18.90
C PHE A 166 4.19 -2.65 -19.81
N HIS A 167 4.42 -2.70 -21.12
CA HIS A 167 3.66 -1.89 -22.08
C HIS A 167 2.17 -2.26 -22.13
N GLU A 168 1.83 -3.55 -22.02
CA GLU A 168 0.43 -3.98 -21.91
C GLU A 168 -0.25 -3.42 -20.65
N LEU A 169 0.46 -3.42 -19.52
CA LEU A 169 -0.01 -2.82 -18.26
C LEU A 169 -0.26 -1.32 -18.44
N VAL A 170 0.71 -0.57 -18.98
CA VAL A 170 0.56 0.87 -19.24
C VAL A 170 -0.65 1.13 -20.14
N ALA A 171 -0.77 0.39 -21.24
CA ALA A 171 -1.91 0.55 -22.14
C ALA A 171 -3.26 0.18 -21.48
N ALA A 172 -3.29 -0.78 -20.57
CA ALA A 172 -4.50 -1.10 -19.81
C ALA A 172 -4.86 0.01 -18.83
N SER A 173 -3.87 0.57 -18.14
CA SER A 173 -4.03 1.71 -17.24
C SER A 173 -4.57 2.94 -17.98
N ASP A 174 -3.98 3.28 -19.13
CA ASP A 174 -4.42 4.42 -19.94
C ASP A 174 -5.88 4.30 -20.39
N ARG A 175 -6.29 3.09 -20.83
CA ARG A 175 -7.69 2.86 -21.20
C ARG A 175 -8.63 3.02 -20.01
N MET A 176 -8.28 2.43 -18.86
CA MET A 176 -9.10 2.52 -17.64
C MET A 176 -9.24 3.97 -17.18
N LEU A 177 -8.14 4.70 -17.10
CA LEU A 177 -8.13 6.10 -16.65
C LEU A 177 -8.89 6.98 -17.64
N GLY A 178 -8.71 6.76 -18.95
CA GLY A 178 -9.46 7.47 -19.99
C GLY A 178 -10.98 7.28 -19.90
N GLU A 179 -11.45 6.06 -19.59
CA GLU A 179 -12.88 5.80 -19.37
C GLU A 179 -13.41 6.47 -18.09
N LEU A 180 -12.55 6.64 -17.08
CA LEU A 180 -12.90 7.32 -15.82
C LEU A 180 -12.76 8.84 -15.90
N GLY A 181 -12.13 9.38 -16.95
CA GLY A 181 -11.82 10.80 -17.07
C GLY A 181 -10.73 11.27 -16.09
N GLU A 182 -9.83 10.35 -15.70
CA GLU A 182 -8.73 10.59 -14.76
C GLU A 182 -7.39 10.61 -15.49
N ASP A 183 -6.45 11.41 -14.96
CA ASP A 183 -5.08 11.47 -15.48
C ASP A 183 -4.16 10.49 -14.73
N SER A 184 -3.23 9.84 -15.45
CA SER A 184 -2.17 9.04 -14.85
C SER A 184 -1.18 9.92 -14.08
N ARG A 185 -0.85 9.49 -12.86
CA ARG A 185 0.20 10.09 -12.01
C ARG A 185 1.52 9.32 -12.10
N SER A 186 1.53 8.19 -12.84
CA SER A 186 2.70 7.34 -13.02
C SER A 186 3.80 8.04 -13.82
N ARG A 187 5.01 8.05 -13.25
CA ARG A 187 6.21 8.51 -13.94
C ARG A 187 6.74 7.47 -14.92
N ALA A 188 6.57 6.19 -14.59
CA ALA A 188 6.96 5.11 -15.47
C ALA A 188 6.09 5.05 -16.74
N SER A 189 4.77 5.29 -16.63
CA SER A 189 3.88 5.46 -17.79
C SER A 189 4.32 6.64 -18.66
N ALA A 190 4.60 7.80 -18.04
CA ALA A 190 5.09 8.97 -18.77
C ALA A 190 6.44 8.68 -19.46
N GLY A 191 7.33 7.93 -18.81
CA GLY A 191 8.60 7.48 -19.41
C GLY A 191 8.37 6.52 -20.58
N ALA A 192 7.44 5.57 -20.46
CA ALA A 192 7.09 4.62 -21.52
C ALA A 192 6.49 5.31 -22.76
N HIS A 193 5.71 6.36 -22.58
CA HIS A 193 5.15 7.18 -23.69
C HIS A 193 6.17 8.15 -24.31
N GLY A 194 7.22 8.49 -23.57
CA GLY A 194 8.25 9.39 -24.02
C GLY A 194 9.19 8.76 -25.07
N ASN A 195 10.50 8.79 -24.81
CA ASN A 195 11.53 8.19 -25.69
C ASN A 195 11.81 6.72 -25.35
N GLY A 196 10.79 5.92 -25.09
CA GLY A 196 10.94 4.50 -24.76
C GLY A 196 11.77 3.69 -25.76
N ARG A 197 11.96 4.21 -26.99
CA ARG A 197 12.81 3.58 -28.03
C ARG A 197 14.31 3.55 -27.69
N GLU A 198 14.75 4.31 -26.71
CA GLU A 198 16.16 4.39 -26.31
C GLU A 198 16.51 3.50 -25.10
N PHE A 199 15.50 2.87 -24.48
CA PHE A 199 15.67 2.09 -23.25
C PHE A 199 15.23 0.64 -23.47
N ASP A 200 16.19 -0.29 -23.47
CA ASP A 200 15.95 -1.72 -23.71
C ASP A 200 14.83 -2.32 -22.86
N TRP A 201 14.63 -1.82 -21.64
CA TRP A 201 13.61 -2.37 -20.74
C TRP A 201 12.21 -1.86 -21.04
N THR A 202 12.05 -0.74 -21.75
CA THR A 202 10.75 -0.17 -22.12
C THR A 202 10.33 -0.52 -23.54
N LEU A 203 11.17 -1.22 -24.31
CA LEU A 203 10.87 -1.64 -25.68
C LEU A 203 10.38 -3.10 -25.68
N PRO A 204 9.31 -3.43 -26.43
CA PRO A 204 9.04 -4.82 -26.78
C PRO A 204 10.27 -5.40 -27.49
N ARG A 205 10.82 -6.48 -26.97
CA ARG A 205 11.81 -7.23 -27.74
C ARG A 205 11.09 -7.90 -28.90
N GLY A 206 11.36 -7.43 -30.12
CA GLY A 206 10.82 -8.00 -31.34
C GLY A 206 11.21 -9.45 -31.55
#